data_8290d9577489c1cf71fef619bad73cc3
#
_entry.id   8290d9577489c1cf71fef619bad73cc3
#
_cell.length_a   1.000
_cell.length_b   1.000
_cell.length_c   1.000
_cell.angle_alpha   90.00
_cell.angle_beta   90.00
_cell.angle_gamma   90.00
#
_symmetry.space_group_name_H-M   'P 1'
#
loop_
_entity.id
_entity.type
_entity.pdbx_description
1 polymer ?
#
loop_
_entity_poly.entity_id
_entity_poly.type
_entity_poly.pdbx_seq_one_letter_code
_entity_poly.pdbx_strand_id
1 'polypeptide(L)'
;MQATGIIAEYNPFHNGHLYHIQETKRLTQQPVIVVMSGSFMQRGEPAILSKWQRASCAVQGGADLVLELPCVFTLRSAEFFAKGAVQLLAATGCVNTLACGTEHPQSDFEAAASLACSAEAQARLRELLQNGLSYAQAWEKILGANTTFRTPNDILALEYTKALLQTAADIQPLYLQRTDEGYNSTSIGNSIASASAIRRAMADGNESWQQAVPDYTHAALAAGGYNAQLLWLLLKYRLRLLTPQQLAKRCEASEGLENLLSKAADCASLQSALAACSSKRYTASRIRRLLLQILLDLPKAVWQQQAPAYLRVLAFNDTGRQLLHTMKTNAQLPIISKLGKNAMYNDNAAYRTQLSAEVTATDLWSLLQKDAALNRSGNDFYHSPVYVRIKI
;
A
#
# COMPACT_ATOMS: atom_id res chain seq x y z
N MET A 1 22.72 14.23 3.13
CA MET A 1 21.42 14.91 2.95
C MET A 1 20.37 14.14 3.73
N GLN A 2 19.58 14.78 4.58
CA GLN A 2 18.45 14.17 5.29
C GLN A 2 17.15 14.40 4.50
N ALA A 3 16.15 13.54 4.73
CA ALA A 3 14.88 13.56 4.05
C ALA A 3 13.72 13.19 4.97
N THR A 4 12.52 13.60 4.62
CA THR A 4 11.28 13.18 5.24
C THR A 4 10.63 12.07 4.41
N GLY A 5 10.22 10.99 5.07
CA GLY A 5 9.51 9.87 4.47
C GLY A 5 7.99 10.09 4.46
N ILE A 6 7.33 9.62 3.44
CA ILE A 6 5.87 9.47 3.35
C ILE A 6 5.56 8.04 2.89
N ILE A 7 4.52 7.42 3.45
CA ILE A 7 4.02 6.10 3.02
C ILE A 7 2.66 6.32 2.36
N ALA A 8 2.48 5.83 1.12
CA ALA A 8 1.29 6.13 0.34
C ALA A 8 0.89 5.02 -0.65
N GLU A 9 -0.32 5.11 -1.17
CA GLU A 9 -0.83 4.26 -2.25
C GLU A 9 -1.08 5.03 -3.55
N TYR A 10 -1.54 6.27 -3.47
CA TYR A 10 -1.83 7.17 -4.60
C TYR A 10 -2.72 6.53 -5.68
N ASN A 11 -3.86 6.03 -5.29
CA ASN A 11 -4.78 5.31 -6.18
C ASN A 11 -6.15 6.00 -6.42
N PRO A 12 -6.21 7.13 -7.17
CA PRO A 12 -5.12 7.89 -7.79
C PRO A 12 -4.44 8.89 -6.84
N PHE A 13 -3.41 9.57 -7.34
CA PHE A 13 -2.86 10.78 -6.73
C PHE A 13 -3.93 11.89 -6.83
N HIS A 14 -4.22 12.59 -5.74
CA HIS A 14 -5.26 13.62 -5.66
C HIS A 14 -4.84 14.84 -4.86
N ASN A 15 -5.66 15.89 -4.83
CA ASN A 15 -5.32 17.17 -4.19
C ASN A 15 -5.00 17.03 -2.69
N GLY A 16 -5.62 16.10 -1.97
CA GLY A 16 -5.26 15.81 -0.58
C GLY A 16 -3.83 15.23 -0.44
N HIS A 17 -3.36 14.44 -1.40
CA HIS A 17 -1.98 13.95 -1.44
C HIS A 17 -1.00 15.07 -1.80
N LEU A 18 -1.39 15.96 -2.73
CA LEU A 18 -0.62 17.15 -3.08
C LEU A 18 -0.42 18.04 -1.85
N TYR A 19 -1.52 18.34 -1.13
CA TYR A 19 -1.47 19.10 0.12
C TYR A 19 -0.54 18.43 1.15
N HIS A 20 -0.65 17.13 1.35
CA HIS A 20 0.17 16.38 2.30
C HIS A 20 1.67 16.52 1.99
N ILE A 21 2.08 16.36 0.73
CA ILE A 21 3.49 16.54 0.31
C ILE A 21 3.95 17.98 0.54
N GLN A 22 3.14 18.97 0.13
CA GLN A 22 3.49 20.39 0.26
C GLN A 22 3.61 20.80 1.72
N GLU A 23 2.68 20.38 2.56
CA GLU A 23 2.70 20.69 3.99
C GLU A 23 3.87 20.00 4.71
N THR A 24 4.18 18.75 4.33
CA THR A 24 5.38 18.06 4.80
C THR A 24 6.64 18.85 4.49
N LYS A 25 6.81 19.29 3.23
CA LYS A 25 7.98 20.10 2.85
C LYS A 25 8.02 21.46 3.57
N ARG A 26 6.86 22.10 3.72
CA ARG A 26 6.77 23.38 4.43
C ARG A 26 7.22 23.28 5.89
N LEU A 27 6.83 22.20 6.59
CA LEU A 27 7.15 22.03 8.01
C LEU A 27 8.57 21.51 8.23
N THR A 28 9.03 20.58 7.43
CA THR A 28 10.33 19.92 7.63
C THR A 28 11.48 20.63 6.92
N GLN A 29 11.20 21.42 5.90
CA GLN A 29 12.20 22.03 5.01
C GLN A 29 13.17 21.00 4.41
N GLN A 30 12.71 19.75 4.27
CA GLN A 30 13.48 18.60 3.76
C GLN A 30 12.93 18.09 2.43
N PRO A 31 13.75 17.46 1.61
CA PRO A 31 13.26 16.66 0.50
C PRO A 31 12.40 15.50 0.97
N VAL A 32 11.49 15.05 0.10
CA VAL A 32 10.50 14.00 0.42
C VAL A 32 10.79 12.72 -0.35
N ILE A 33 10.96 11.62 0.40
CA ILE A 33 11.00 10.26 -0.12
C ILE A 33 9.65 9.59 0.14
N VAL A 34 9.02 9.11 -0.91
CA VAL A 34 7.76 8.35 -0.80
C VAL A 34 8.03 6.86 -0.95
N VAL A 35 7.55 6.04 -0.02
CA VAL A 35 7.38 4.59 -0.20
C VAL A 35 5.96 4.33 -0.64
N MET A 36 5.77 3.79 -1.84
CA MET A 36 4.48 3.66 -2.50
C MET A 36 4.16 2.21 -2.87
N SER A 37 2.93 1.76 -2.65
CA SER A 37 2.43 0.47 -3.12
C SER A 37 2.66 0.29 -4.63
N GLY A 38 3.06 -0.91 -5.02
CA GLY A 38 3.25 -1.29 -6.43
C GLY A 38 1.93 -1.43 -7.20
N SER A 39 1.70 -2.56 -7.82
CA SER A 39 0.57 -2.82 -8.73
C SER A 39 -0.77 -3.07 -8.01
N PHE A 40 -0.74 -3.38 -6.72
CA PHE A 40 -1.92 -3.64 -5.90
C PHE A 40 -1.90 -2.80 -4.63
N MET A 41 -3.11 -2.55 -4.08
CA MET A 41 -3.33 -1.72 -2.90
C MET A 41 -3.50 -2.57 -1.64
N GLN A 42 -3.22 -2.02 -0.48
CA GLN A 42 -3.38 -2.67 0.82
C GLN A 42 -4.84 -3.11 1.08
N ARG A 43 -5.81 -2.43 0.47
CA ARG A 43 -7.22 -2.82 0.54
C ARG A 43 -7.58 -4.02 -0.33
N GLY A 44 -6.62 -4.60 -1.08
CA GLY A 44 -6.83 -5.74 -1.96
C GLY A 44 -7.51 -5.36 -3.27
N GLU A 45 -7.10 -4.26 -3.87
CA GLU A 45 -7.60 -3.77 -5.16
C GLU A 45 -6.43 -3.56 -6.14
N PRO A 46 -6.60 -3.81 -7.45
CA PRO A 46 -5.64 -3.38 -8.45
C PRO A 46 -5.54 -1.85 -8.49
N ALA A 47 -4.35 -1.33 -8.76
CA ALA A 47 -4.16 0.08 -9.03
C ALA A 47 -4.88 0.48 -10.33
N ILE A 48 -5.48 1.68 -10.37
CA ILE A 48 -6.14 2.20 -11.59
C ILE A 48 -5.15 2.78 -12.60
N LEU A 49 -3.92 3.06 -12.18
CA LEU A 49 -2.78 3.50 -13.00
C LEU A 49 -1.57 2.63 -12.70
N SER A 50 -0.64 2.54 -13.64
CA SER A 50 0.63 1.86 -13.41
C SER A 50 1.40 2.51 -12.25
N LYS A 51 2.26 1.72 -11.60
CA LYS A 51 3.12 2.23 -10.53
C LYS A 51 4.03 3.38 -10.99
N TRP A 52 4.49 3.35 -12.24
CA TRP A 52 5.32 4.42 -12.81
C TRP A 52 4.53 5.72 -13.05
N GLN A 53 3.27 5.62 -13.55
CA GLN A 53 2.40 6.80 -13.70
C GLN A 53 2.07 7.42 -12.34
N ARG A 54 1.71 6.61 -11.34
CA ARG A 54 1.43 7.10 -9.98
C ARG A 54 2.66 7.73 -9.33
N ALA A 55 3.83 7.13 -9.51
CA ALA A 55 5.10 7.67 -9.03
C ALA A 55 5.46 8.99 -9.73
N SER A 56 5.23 9.08 -11.05
CA SER A 56 5.40 10.33 -11.81
C SER A 56 4.48 11.43 -11.29
N CYS A 57 3.20 11.13 -11.04
CA CYS A 57 2.26 12.09 -10.45
C CYS A 57 2.73 12.57 -9.07
N ALA A 58 3.25 11.68 -8.23
CA ALA A 58 3.78 12.04 -6.92
C ALA A 58 4.98 12.99 -7.03
N VAL A 59 5.90 12.75 -7.97
CA VAL A 59 7.06 13.63 -8.18
C VAL A 59 6.62 14.97 -8.76
N GLN A 60 5.65 15.01 -9.68
CA GLN A 60 5.07 16.26 -10.17
C GLN A 60 4.36 17.03 -9.05
N GLY A 61 3.78 16.32 -8.06
CA GLY A 61 3.18 16.88 -6.85
C GLY A 61 4.18 17.31 -5.78
N GLY A 62 5.49 17.19 -6.03
CA GLY A 62 6.53 17.68 -5.12
C GLY A 62 7.31 16.62 -4.36
N ALA A 63 7.03 15.33 -4.50
CA ALA A 63 7.93 14.30 -4.00
C ALA A 63 9.25 14.34 -4.78
N ASP A 64 10.36 14.00 -4.11
CA ASP A 64 11.67 14.05 -4.76
C ASP A 64 12.13 12.67 -5.22
N LEU A 65 11.77 11.62 -4.49
CA LEU A 65 12.08 10.23 -4.81
C LEU A 65 10.91 9.34 -4.43
N VAL A 66 10.55 8.41 -5.31
CA VAL A 66 9.51 7.39 -5.05
C VAL A 66 10.13 6.00 -5.13
N LEU A 67 10.00 5.25 -4.03
CA LEU A 67 10.41 3.87 -3.89
C LEU A 67 9.19 2.94 -3.87
N GLU A 68 9.32 1.73 -4.38
CA GLU A 68 8.27 0.72 -4.39
C GLU A 68 8.22 -0.08 -3.09
N LEU A 69 7.04 -0.20 -2.50
CA LEU A 69 6.78 -1.19 -1.44
C LEU A 69 6.44 -2.53 -2.09
N PRO A 70 7.21 -3.60 -1.86
CA PRO A 70 6.94 -4.91 -2.46
C PRO A 70 5.54 -5.43 -2.10
N CYS A 71 4.89 -6.09 -3.07
CA CYS A 71 3.51 -6.59 -2.95
C CYS A 71 3.32 -7.57 -1.77
N VAL A 72 4.40 -8.25 -1.35
CA VAL A 72 4.41 -9.14 -0.19
C VAL A 72 4.19 -8.43 1.14
N PHE A 73 4.34 -7.12 1.19
CA PHE A 73 3.96 -6.26 2.32
C PHE A 73 2.63 -5.56 2.06
N THR A 74 2.41 -5.11 0.83
CA THR A 74 1.19 -4.37 0.46
C THR A 74 -0.07 -5.23 0.61
N LEU A 75 -0.04 -6.50 0.18
CA LEU A 75 -1.21 -7.39 0.22
C LEU A 75 -1.38 -8.10 1.58
N ARG A 76 -0.99 -7.43 2.67
CA ARG A 76 -1.13 -7.94 4.04
C ARG A 76 -1.89 -6.95 4.94
N SER A 77 -1.95 -7.22 6.25
CA SER A 77 -2.58 -6.33 7.22
C SER A 77 -1.86 -4.96 7.29
N ALA A 78 -2.53 -3.97 7.89
CA ALA A 78 -1.93 -2.65 8.12
C ALA A 78 -0.60 -2.72 8.87
N GLU A 79 -0.46 -3.64 9.81
CA GLU A 79 0.77 -3.90 10.56
C GLU A 79 1.94 -4.26 9.63
N PHE A 80 1.78 -5.24 8.74
CA PHE A 80 2.86 -5.66 7.83
C PHE A 80 3.13 -4.64 6.73
N PHE A 81 2.09 -3.96 6.27
CA PHE A 81 2.22 -2.82 5.36
C PHE A 81 3.08 -1.72 5.98
N ALA A 82 2.76 -1.31 7.21
CA ALA A 82 3.49 -0.31 7.95
C ALA A 82 4.93 -0.75 8.22
N LYS A 83 5.12 -1.97 8.73
CA LYS A 83 6.44 -2.53 9.03
C LYS A 83 7.34 -2.54 7.81
N GLY A 84 6.88 -3.07 6.68
CA GLY A 84 7.67 -3.12 5.46
C GLY A 84 8.04 -1.73 4.93
N ALA A 85 7.10 -0.79 4.98
CA ALA A 85 7.31 0.57 4.50
C ALA A 85 8.27 1.37 5.40
N VAL A 86 8.13 1.27 6.73
CA VAL A 86 9.05 1.92 7.69
C VAL A 86 10.46 1.35 7.57
N GLN A 87 10.59 0.02 7.44
CA GLN A 87 11.88 -0.62 7.22
C GLN A 87 12.54 -0.18 5.90
N LEU A 88 11.77 0.05 4.83
CA LEU A 88 12.31 0.61 3.59
C LEU A 88 12.82 2.04 3.79
N LEU A 89 12.06 2.91 4.46
CA LEU A 89 12.50 4.27 4.77
C LEU A 89 13.76 4.26 5.62
N ALA A 90 13.81 3.46 6.67
CA ALA A 90 15.02 3.30 7.51
C ALA A 90 16.22 2.81 6.68
N ALA A 91 16.01 1.83 5.80
CA ALA A 91 17.06 1.26 4.97
C ALA A 91 17.64 2.23 3.93
N THR A 92 16.98 3.38 3.67
CA THR A 92 17.57 4.45 2.83
C THR A 92 18.80 5.08 3.46
N GLY A 93 18.91 5.06 4.79
CA GLY A 93 19.99 5.68 5.57
C GLY A 93 20.00 7.21 5.51
N CYS A 94 18.90 7.85 5.06
CA CYS A 94 18.80 9.30 4.98
C CYS A 94 17.46 9.88 5.46
N VAL A 95 16.49 9.04 5.82
CA VAL A 95 15.21 9.51 6.38
C VAL A 95 15.32 9.63 7.90
N ASN A 96 14.95 10.80 8.42
CA ASN A 96 14.92 11.09 9.86
C ASN A 96 13.53 11.50 10.38
N THR A 97 12.56 11.69 9.50
CA THR A 97 11.19 12.05 9.84
C THR A 97 10.22 11.24 9.00
N LEU A 98 9.11 10.76 9.58
CA LEU A 98 8.01 10.10 8.87
C LEU A 98 6.75 10.95 9.00
N ALA A 99 6.31 11.57 7.91
CA ALA A 99 5.07 12.35 7.88
C ALA A 99 3.85 11.45 7.65
N CYS A 100 2.90 11.52 8.57
CA CYS A 100 1.66 10.73 8.56
C CYS A 100 0.44 11.66 8.54
N GLY A 101 -0.44 11.49 7.56
CA GLY A 101 -1.75 12.15 7.56
C GLY A 101 -2.72 11.42 8.49
N THR A 102 -3.34 12.11 9.43
CA THR A 102 -4.26 11.56 10.44
C THR A 102 -5.47 12.48 10.63
N GLU A 103 -6.59 11.92 11.05
CA GLU A 103 -7.79 12.69 11.40
C GLU A 103 -7.65 13.36 12.77
N HIS A 104 -6.84 12.79 13.67
CA HIS A 104 -6.65 13.27 15.04
C HIS A 104 -5.17 13.41 15.41
N PRO A 105 -4.43 14.38 14.84
CA PRO A 105 -2.98 14.54 15.04
C PRO A 105 -2.57 14.85 16.50
N GLN A 106 -3.52 15.31 17.31
CA GLN A 106 -3.31 15.57 18.74
C GLN A 106 -3.36 14.31 19.61
N SER A 107 -3.68 13.14 19.05
CA SER A 107 -3.72 11.87 19.78
C SER A 107 -2.31 11.42 20.15
N ASP A 108 -2.17 10.82 21.32
CA ASP A 108 -0.89 10.28 21.78
C ASP A 108 -0.62 8.92 21.11
N PHE A 109 -0.14 8.97 19.85
CA PHE A 109 0.21 7.78 19.10
C PHE A 109 1.41 7.02 19.69
N GLU A 110 2.33 7.72 20.35
CA GLU A 110 3.55 7.12 20.92
C GLU A 110 3.22 6.30 22.18
N ALA A 111 2.41 6.85 23.08
CA ALA A 111 1.94 6.09 24.24
C ALA A 111 1.08 4.90 23.83
N ALA A 112 0.18 5.08 22.86
CA ALA A 112 -0.65 4.00 22.34
C ALA A 112 0.18 2.90 21.65
N ALA A 113 1.19 3.27 20.86
CA ALA A 113 2.10 2.34 20.21
C ALA A 113 2.96 1.58 21.24
N SER A 114 3.49 2.26 22.25
CA SER A 114 4.26 1.66 23.32
C SER A 114 3.43 0.64 24.10
N LEU A 115 2.21 1.00 24.47
CA LEU A 115 1.26 0.07 25.10
C LEU A 115 0.98 -1.13 24.18
N ALA A 116 0.67 -0.89 22.91
CA ALA A 116 0.37 -1.93 21.95
C ALA A 116 1.55 -2.90 21.71
N CYS A 117 2.78 -2.44 21.86
CA CYS A 117 3.99 -3.26 21.73
C CYS A 117 4.34 -4.02 23.04
N SER A 118 3.68 -3.74 24.17
CA SER A 118 3.97 -4.42 25.44
C SER A 118 3.59 -5.92 25.37
N ALA A 119 4.32 -6.75 26.11
CA ALA A 119 4.06 -8.18 26.19
C ALA A 119 2.65 -8.49 26.72
N GLU A 120 2.18 -7.69 27.68
CA GLU A 120 0.86 -7.80 28.31
C GLU A 120 -0.25 -7.50 27.30
N ALA A 121 -0.15 -6.38 26.56
CA ALA A 121 -1.13 -6.03 25.53
C ALA A 121 -1.17 -7.08 24.41
N GLN A 122 -0.03 -7.61 24.00
CA GLN A 122 0.06 -8.68 23.00
C GLN A 122 -0.54 -10.02 23.51
N ALA A 123 -0.37 -10.36 24.77
CA ALA A 123 -1.02 -11.52 25.36
C ALA A 123 -2.54 -11.33 25.41
N ARG A 124 -2.99 -10.16 25.85
CA ARG A 124 -4.41 -9.81 25.92
C ARG A 124 -5.06 -9.78 24.53
N LEU A 125 -4.35 -9.27 23.53
CA LEU A 125 -4.81 -9.30 22.13
C LEU A 125 -5.08 -10.75 21.65
N ARG A 126 -4.13 -11.65 21.90
CA ARG A 126 -4.30 -13.07 21.51
C ARG A 126 -5.53 -13.70 22.18
N GLU A 127 -5.72 -13.46 23.45
CA GLU A 127 -6.88 -13.93 24.21
C GLU A 127 -8.20 -13.41 23.63
N LEU A 128 -8.28 -12.10 23.36
CA LEU A 128 -9.48 -11.47 22.81
C LEU A 128 -9.81 -11.98 21.39
N LEU A 129 -8.79 -12.21 20.56
CA LEU A 129 -8.96 -12.79 19.23
C LEU A 129 -9.43 -14.26 19.30
N GLN A 130 -8.91 -15.06 20.23
CA GLN A 130 -9.38 -16.44 20.49
C GLN A 130 -10.85 -16.46 20.93
N ASN A 131 -11.27 -15.46 21.70
CA ASN A 131 -12.66 -15.27 22.12
C ASN A 131 -13.57 -14.70 21.01
N GLY A 132 -13.10 -14.62 19.77
CA GLY A 132 -13.91 -14.30 18.59
C GLY A 132 -14.06 -12.81 18.30
N LEU A 133 -13.36 -11.92 18.98
CA LEU A 133 -13.38 -10.50 18.66
C LEU A 133 -12.61 -10.24 17.34
N SER A 134 -13.03 -9.23 16.59
CA SER A 134 -12.23 -8.71 15.49
C SER A 134 -10.98 -8.00 16.02
N TYR A 135 -9.94 -7.88 15.19
CA TYR A 135 -8.70 -7.19 15.55
C TYR A 135 -8.95 -5.75 16.05
N ALA A 136 -9.81 -5.00 15.36
CA ALA A 136 -10.17 -3.65 15.75
C ALA A 136 -10.87 -3.59 17.13
N GLN A 137 -11.84 -4.49 17.36
CA GLN A 137 -12.55 -4.56 18.65
C GLN A 137 -11.62 -4.99 19.80
N ALA A 138 -10.67 -5.88 19.52
CA ALA A 138 -9.69 -6.29 20.52
C ALA A 138 -8.78 -5.12 20.92
N TRP A 139 -8.29 -4.34 19.95
CA TRP A 139 -7.51 -3.14 20.23
C TRP A 139 -8.31 -2.05 20.92
N GLU A 140 -9.57 -1.83 20.55
CA GLU A 140 -10.46 -0.89 21.26
C GLU A 140 -10.58 -1.25 22.76
N LYS A 141 -10.64 -2.54 23.08
CA LYS A 141 -10.67 -2.99 24.48
C LYS A 141 -9.34 -2.83 25.22
N ILE A 142 -8.21 -2.96 24.52
CA ILE A 142 -6.87 -2.84 25.11
C ILE A 142 -6.51 -1.38 25.33
N LEU A 143 -6.76 -0.54 24.33
CA LEU A 143 -6.41 0.90 24.35
C LEU A 143 -7.43 1.74 25.14
N GLY A 144 -8.61 1.17 25.45
CA GLY A 144 -9.70 1.85 26.16
C GLY A 144 -10.73 2.50 25.25
N ALA A 145 -11.94 2.73 25.79
CA ALA A 145 -13.10 3.24 25.03
C ALA A 145 -12.94 4.69 24.53
N ASN A 146 -12.02 5.46 25.12
CA ASN A 146 -11.75 6.86 24.76
C ASN A 146 -10.69 7.01 23.65
N THR A 147 -10.34 5.93 22.95
CA THR A 147 -9.32 6.02 21.90
C THR A 147 -9.90 6.59 20.61
N THR A 148 -9.19 7.56 20.05
CA THR A 148 -9.48 8.18 18.77
C THR A 148 -9.09 7.30 17.57
N PHE A 149 -8.40 6.16 17.80
CA PHE A 149 -7.84 5.27 16.77
C PHE A 149 -8.91 4.39 16.08
N ARG A 150 -9.97 5.00 15.57
CA ARG A 150 -11.08 4.31 14.89
C ARG A 150 -11.13 4.59 13.40
N THR A 151 -10.52 5.68 12.97
CA THR A 151 -10.47 6.04 11.56
C THR A 151 -9.35 5.29 10.83
N PRO A 152 -9.47 5.05 9.53
CA PRO A 152 -8.48 4.28 8.80
C PRO A 152 -7.08 4.90 8.81
N ASN A 153 -6.95 6.22 8.81
CA ASN A 153 -5.64 6.86 8.80
C ASN A 153 -5.02 6.93 10.20
N ASP A 154 -5.82 7.09 11.25
CA ASP A 154 -5.32 6.98 12.62
C ASP A 154 -4.83 5.56 12.95
N ILE A 155 -5.53 4.53 12.45
CA ILE A 155 -5.06 3.14 12.55
C ILE A 155 -3.71 2.97 11.84
N LEU A 156 -3.57 3.53 10.63
CA LEU A 156 -2.29 3.47 9.91
C LEU A 156 -1.19 4.25 10.61
N ALA A 157 -1.47 5.45 11.14
CA ALA A 157 -0.51 6.24 11.90
C ALA A 157 -0.03 5.49 13.16
N LEU A 158 -0.95 4.82 13.87
CA LEU A 158 -0.59 3.96 15.00
C LEU A 158 0.31 2.78 14.56
N GLU A 159 -0.01 2.11 13.44
CA GLU A 159 0.82 1.01 12.94
C GLU A 159 2.20 1.51 12.46
N TYR A 160 2.30 2.71 11.88
CA TYR A 160 3.59 3.32 11.54
C TYR A 160 4.41 3.62 12.81
N THR A 161 3.79 4.18 13.84
CA THR A 161 4.47 4.47 15.11
C THR A 161 4.96 3.19 15.80
N LYS A 162 4.13 2.13 15.81
CA LYS A 162 4.55 0.79 16.27
C LYS A 162 5.76 0.26 15.49
N ALA A 163 5.72 0.41 14.15
CA ALA A 163 6.81 -0.04 13.30
C ALA A 163 8.10 0.75 13.54
N LEU A 164 8.02 2.05 13.80
CA LEU A 164 9.17 2.89 14.19
C LEU A 164 9.81 2.37 15.49
N LEU A 165 9.01 2.12 16.53
CA LEU A 165 9.50 1.56 17.79
C LEU A 165 10.15 0.19 17.61
N GLN A 166 9.56 -0.68 16.78
CA GLN A 166 10.05 -2.04 16.56
C GLN A 166 11.33 -2.09 15.69
N THR A 167 11.51 -1.14 14.78
CA THR A 167 12.71 -1.05 13.95
C THR A 167 13.88 -0.37 14.64
N ALA A 168 13.65 0.25 15.79
CA ALA A 168 14.63 1.09 16.49
C ALA A 168 15.31 2.11 15.54
N ALA A 169 14.58 2.57 14.53
CA ALA A 169 15.07 3.55 13.58
C ALA A 169 15.02 4.94 14.22
N ASP A 170 16.04 5.72 14.03
CA ASP A 170 16.08 7.14 14.44
C ASP A 170 15.25 7.99 13.45
N ILE A 171 13.95 7.70 13.39
CA ILE A 171 12.97 8.39 12.54
C ILE A 171 11.85 8.90 13.44
N GLN A 172 11.67 10.21 13.49
CA GLN A 172 10.63 10.85 14.29
C GLN A 172 9.30 10.91 13.53
N PRO A 173 8.17 10.54 14.12
CA PRO A 173 6.87 10.72 13.49
C PRO A 173 6.46 12.20 13.48
N LEU A 174 5.84 12.63 12.38
CA LEU A 174 5.19 13.92 12.21
C LEU A 174 3.74 13.70 11.81
N TYR A 175 2.80 14.02 12.69
CA TYR A 175 1.37 13.83 12.44
C TYR A 175 0.77 15.10 11.85
N LEU A 176 0.17 14.98 10.67
CA LEU A 176 -0.43 16.09 9.93
C LEU A 176 -1.94 15.95 9.90
N GLN A 177 -2.65 17.05 10.19
CA GLN A 177 -4.10 17.10 10.09
C GLN A 177 -4.54 16.85 8.64
N ARG A 178 -5.41 15.87 8.43
CA ARG A 178 -6.08 15.70 7.15
C ARG A 178 -7.18 16.77 7.00
N THR A 179 -7.28 17.31 5.80
CA THR A 179 -8.26 18.36 5.47
C THR A 179 -9.50 17.79 4.78
N ASP A 180 -9.66 16.47 4.74
CA ASP A 180 -10.78 15.82 4.04
C ASP A 180 -12.12 16.07 4.76
N GLU A 181 -13.15 16.39 4.01
CA GLU A 181 -14.53 16.13 4.46
C GLU A 181 -14.68 14.61 4.59
N GLY A 182 -14.92 14.15 5.79
CA GLY A 182 -15.00 12.78 6.30
C GLY A 182 -14.88 11.63 5.29
N TYR A 183 -14.10 10.65 5.63
CA TYR A 183 -13.79 9.43 4.85
C TYR A 183 -15.01 8.73 4.20
N ASN A 184 -16.22 8.97 4.71
CA ASN A 184 -17.49 8.42 4.24
C ASN A 184 -18.29 9.39 3.35
N SER A 185 -17.80 10.59 3.04
CA SER A 185 -18.53 11.48 2.13
C SER A 185 -18.57 10.84 0.75
N THR A 186 -19.76 10.59 0.28
CA THR A 186 -20.05 10.09 -1.08
C THR A 186 -20.14 11.23 -2.09
N SER A 187 -20.11 12.48 -1.62
CA SER A 187 -20.14 13.70 -2.42
C SER A 187 -18.75 14.29 -2.57
N ILE A 188 -18.39 14.66 -3.78
CA ILE A 188 -17.25 15.51 -4.08
C ILE A 188 -17.72 16.95 -3.87
N GLY A 189 -17.62 17.43 -2.62
CA GLY A 189 -17.78 18.82 -2.29
C GLY A 189 -16.39 19.43 -2.14
N ASN A 190 -16.12 20.54 -2.78
CA ASN A 190 -14.84 21.22 -2.81
C ASN A 190 -13.68 20.41 -3.45
N SER A 191 -12.53 21.02 -3.70
CA SER A 191 -11.39 20.50 -4.45
C SER A 191 -10.64 19.32 -3.80
N ILE A 192 -11.11 18.76 -2.69
CA ILE A 192 -10.50 17.64 -1.96
C ILE A 192 -11.51 16.51 -1.81
N ALA A 193 -11.19 15.32 -2.34
CA ALA A 193 -12.00 14.12 -2.21
C ALA A 193 -11.10 12.90 -1.93
N SER A 194 -11.66 11.88 -1.27
CA SER A 194 -10.90 10.64 -1.05
C SER A 194 -10.68 9.87 -2.35
N ALA A 195 -9.58 9.11 -2.44
CA ALA A 195 -9.30 8.25 -3.59
C ALA A 195 -10.45 7.27 -3.90
N SER A 196 -11.17 6.81 -2.89
CA SER A 196 -12.35 5.94 -3.05
C SER A 196 -13.53 6.66 -3.67
N ALA A 197 -13.79 7.92 -3.29
CA ALA A 197 -14.84 8.75 -3.87
C ALA A 197 -14.53 9.05 -5.34
N ILE A 198 -13.28 9.39 -5.65
CA ILE A 198 -12.82 9.63 -7.02
C ILE A 198 -13.05 8.38 -7.89
N ARG A 199 -12.60 7.19 -7.46
CA ARG A 199 -12.80 5.95 -8.22
C ARG A 199 -14.26 5.59 -8.42
N ARG A 200 -15.12 5.86 -7.42
CA ARG A 200 -16.57 5.66 -7.53
C ARG A 200 -17.16 6.61 -8.57
N ALA A 201 -16.88 7.92 -8.50
CA ALA A 201 -17.35 8.89 -9.47
C ALA A 201 -16.94 8.53 -10.90
N MET A 202 -15.69 8.10 -11.10
CA MET A 202 -15.19 7.61 -12.40
C MET A 202 -15.99 6.39 -12.88
N ALA A 203 -16.30 5.43 -12.00
CA ALA A 203 -17.07 4.23 -12.35
C ALA A 203 -18.52 4.56 -12.71
N ASP A 204 -19.09 5.55 -12.06
CA ASP A 204 -20.48 6.02 -12.26
C ASP A 204 -20.59 7.00 -13.44
N GLY A 205 -19.49 7.33 -14.14
CA GLY A 205 -19.48 8.31 -15.24
C GLY A 205 -19.69 9.76 -14.79
N ASN A 206 -19.53 10.05 -13.50
CA ASN A 206 -19.68 11.40 -12.94
C ASN A 206 -18.33 12.14 -13.02
N GLU A 207 -18.26 13.23 -13.74
CA GLU A 207 -17.02 14.00 -14.00
C GLU A 207 -16.55 14.87 -12.82
N SER A 208 -17.32 14.97 -11.72
CA SER A 208 -16.96 15.80 -10.56
C SER A 208 -15.58 15.48 -9.95
N TRP A 209 -15.06 14.26 -10.18
CA TRP A 209 -13.73 13.87 -9.73
C TRP A 209 -12.58 14.68 -10.34
N GLN A 210 -12.81 15.29 -11.53
CA GLN A 210 -11.77 16.04 -12.25
C GLN A 210 -11.21 17.20 -11.42
N GLN A 211 -12.05 17.86 -10.62
CA GLN A 211 -11.64 18.96 -9.74
C GLN A 211 -10.85 18.50 -8.51
N ALA A 212 -10.93 17.21 -8.16
CA ALA A 212 -10.28 16.64 -6.98
C ALA A 212 -8.85 16.13 -7.27
N VAL A 213 -8.39 16.19 -8.51
CA VAL A 213 -7.06 15.74 -8.93
C VAL A 213 -6.31 16.84 -9.68
N PRO A 214 -4.97 16.89 -9.59
CA PRO A 214 -4.18 17.78 -10.43
C PRO A 214 -4.28 17.42 -11.93
N ASP A 215 -4.06 18.38 -12.82
CA ASP A 215 -4.16 18.22 -14.28
C ASP A 215 -3.32 17.05 -14.83
N TYR A 216 -2.10 16.87 -14.30
CA TYR A 216 -1.24 15.76 -14.71
C TYR A 216 -1.77 14.39 -14.26
N THR A 217 -2.52 14.32 -13.16
CA THR A 217 -3.23 13.11 -12.75
C THR A 217 -4.47 12.90 -13.61
N HIS A 218 -5.21 13.96 -13.90
CA HIS A 218 -6.36 13.90 -14.82
C HIS A 218 -5.95 13.33 -16.17
N ALA A 219 -4.88 13.86 -16.77
CA ALA A 219 -4.33 13.37 -18.03
C ALA A 219 -3.95 11.86 -17.97
N ALA A 220 -3.33 11.42 -16.86
CA ALA A 220 -2.98 10.01 -16.69
C ALA A 220 -4.22 9.11 -16.57
N LEU A 221 -5.30 9.59 -15.95
CA LEU A 221 -6.54 8.84 -15.72
C LEU A 221 -7.37 8.65 -17.00
N ALA A 222 -7.13 9.39 -18.06
CA ALA A 222 -7.86 9.24 -19.33
C ALA A 222 -7.77 7.80 -19.89
N ALA A 223 -6.64 7.10 -19.67
CA ALA A 223 -6.46 5.69 -20.02
C ALA A 223 -6.50 4.76 -18.81
N GLY A 224 -6.92 5.27 -17.64
CA GLY A 224 -6.89 4.54 -16.38
C GLY A 224 -8.05 3.54 -16.21
N GLY A 225 -7.86 2.65 -15.24
CA GLY A 225 -8.86 1.66 -14.85
C GLY A 225 -8.49 0.24 -15.27
N TYR A 226 -9.14 -0.72 -14.65
CA TYR A 226 -8.94 -2.14 -14.93
C TYR A 226 -10.27 -2.84 -15.20
N ASN A 227 -10.20 -4.01 -15.82
CA ASN A 227 -11.36 -4.84 -16.12
C ASN A 227 -11.76 -5.67 -14.89
N ALA A 228 -12.75 -5.19 -14.15
CA ALA A 228 -13.25 -5.86 -12.94
C ALA A 228 -13.93 -7.21 -13.23
N GLN A 229 -14.54 -7.37 -14.41
CA GLN A 229 -15.15 -8.63 -14.83
C GLN A 229 -14.07 -9.68 -15.10
N LEU A 230 -12.98 -9.30 -15.78
CA LEU A 230 -11.84 -10.17 -16.01
C LEU A 230 -11.18 -10.57 -14.68
N LEU A 231 -10.99 -9.62 -13.77
CA LEU A 231 -10.47 -9.92 -12.43
C LEU A 231 -11.31 -10.99 -11.74
N TRP A 232 -12.64 -10.83 -11.76
CA TRP A 232 -13.53 -11.82 -11.15
C TRP A 232 -13.48 -13.17 -11.85
N LEU A 233 -13.40 -13.19 -13.18
CA LEU A 233 -13.29 -14.43 -13.95
C LEU A 233 -12.00 -15.20 -13.59
N LEU A 234 -10.87 -14.50 -13.51
CA LEU A 234 -9.58 -15.10 -13.12
C LEU A 234 -9.60 -15.63 -11.68
N LEU A 235 -10.20 -14.87 -10.74
CA LEU A 235 -10.40 -15.31 -9.36
C LEU A 235 -11.28 -16.55 -9.30
N LYS A 236 -12.41 -16.56 -9.99
CA LYS A 236 -13.32 -17.69 -10.07
C LYS A 236 -12.64 -18.94 -10.64
N TYR A 237 -11.85 -18.77 -11.69
CA TYR A 237 -11.04 -19.84 -12.28
C TYR A 237 -10.11 -20.48 -11.23
N ARG A 238 -9.35 -19.64 -10.49
CA ARG A 238 -8.44 -20.12 -9.43
C ARG A 238 -9.19 -20.83 -8.30
N LEU A 239 -10.29 -20.27 -7.84
CA LEU A 239 -11.09 -20.83 -6.75
C LEU A 239 -11.72 -22.17 -7.12
N ARG A 240 -12.04 -22.41 -8.39
CA ARG A 240 -12.59 -23.68 -8.87
C ARG A 240 -11.55 -24.78 -9.09
N LEU A 241 -10.31 -24.41 -9.39
CA LEU A 241 -9.22 -25.35 -9.62
C LEU A 241 -8.58 -25.87 -8.32
N LEU A 242 -8.65 -25.10 -7.25
CA LEU A 242 -7.92 -25.38 -6.02
C LEU A 242 -8.86 -25.92 -4.95
N THR A 243 -8.43 -27.00 -4.28
CA THR A 243 -9.10 -27.48 -3.08
C THR A 243 -8.89 -26.50 -1.92
N PRO A 244 -9.74 -26.51 -0.87
CA PRO A 244 -9.52 -25.66 0.31
C PRO A 244 -8.12 -25.81 0.90
N GLN A 245 -7.58 -27.02 0.97
CA GLN A 245 -6.22 -27.29 1.47
C GLN A 245 -5.12 -26.64 0.58
N GLN A 246 -5.35 -26.63 -0.74
CA GLN A 246 -4.44 -25.95 -1.68
C GLN A 246 -4.54 -24.43 -1.57
N LEU A 247 -5.75 -23.87 -1.36
CA LEU A 247 -5.97 -22.45 -1.09
C LEU A 247 -5.21 -22.00 0.17
N ALA A 248 -5.29 -22.78 1.26
CA ALA A 248 -4.57 -22.49 2.51
C ALA A 248 -3.04 -22.45 2.35
N LYS A 249 -2.49 -23.12 1.32
CA LYS A 249 -1.06 -23.09 0.99
C LYS A 249 -0.64 -21.89 0.12
N ARG A 250 -1.60 -21.12 -0.42
CA ARG A 250 -1.36 -19.98 -1.33
C ARG A 250 -1.62 -18.63 -0.69
N CYS A 251 -2.35 -18.58 0.40
CA CYS A 251 -2.69 -17.34 1.06
C CYS A 251 -2.58 -17.42 2.59
N GLU A 252 -2.71 -16.30 3.26
CA GLU A 252 -2.71 -16.21 4.73
C GLU A 252 -4.10 -16.56 5.34
N ALA A 253 -4.85 -17.45 4.70
CA ALA A 253 -6.10 -17.97 5.27
C ALA A 253 -5.82 -18.81 6.52
N SER A 254 -6.71 -18.71 7.49
CA SER A 254 -6.68 -19.43 8.75
C SER A 254 -8.10 -19.74 9.22
N GLU A 255 -8.25 -20.72 10.11
CA GLU A 255 -9.48 -20.98 10.86
C GLU A 255 -10.70 -21.35 9.98
N GLY A 256 -10.48 -22.11 8.92
CA GLY A 256 -11.55 -22.56 8.02
C GLY A 256 -11.97 -21.53 6.96
N LEU A 257 -11.30 -20.36 6.88
CA LEU A 257 -11.59 -19.34 5.88
C LEU A 257 -11.35 -19.85 4.44
N GLU A 258 -10.44 -20.78 4.24
CA GLU A 258 -10.20 -21.48 2.97
C GLU A 258 -11.43 -22.19 2.43
N ASN A 259 -12.27 -22.76 3.33
CA ASN A 259 -13.52 -23.41 2.94
C ASN A 259 -14.57 -22.37 2.49
N LEU A 260 -14.60 -21.21 3.15
CA LEU A 260 -15.49 -20.13 2.80
C LEU A 260 -15.10 -19.50 1.45
N LEU A 261 -13.81 -19.30 1.21
CA LEU A 261 -13.28 -18.80 -0.05
C LEU A 261 -13.55 -19.77 -1.21
N SER A 262 -13.45 -21.08 -0.98
CA SER A 262 -13.78 -22.10 -1.99
C SER A 262 -15.26 -21.98 -2.43
N LYS A 263 -16.19 -21.79 -1.49
CA LYS A 263 -17.62 -21.62 -1.79
C LYS A 263 -17.91 -20.32 -2.55
N ALA A 264 -17.05 -19.31 -2.41
CA ALA A 264 -17.20 -18.05 -3.15
C ALA A 264 -17.10 -18.22 -4.68
N ALA A 265 -16.51 -19.32 -5.17
CA ALA A 265 -16.44 -19.64 -6.60
C ALA A 265 -17.80 -19.71 -7.30
N ASP A 266 -18.88 -19.96 -6.57
CA ASP A 266 -20.23 -20.04 -7.12
C ASP A 266 -20.98 -18.71 -7.16
N CYS A 267 -20.41 -17.65 -6.57
CA CYS A 267 -20.99 -16.33 -6.58
C CYS A 267 -20.99 -15.70 -8.00
N ALA A 268 -22.00 -14.87 -8.27
CA ALA A 268 -22.17 -14.22 -9.58
C ALA A 268 -21.10 -13.14 -9.83
N SER A 269 -20.65 -12.44 -8.79
CA SER A 269 -19.72 -11.31 -8.87
C SER A 269 -18.73 -11.29 -7.71
N LEU A 270 -17.65 -10.53 -7.86
CA LEU A 270 -16.72 -10.27 -6.76
C LEU A 270 -17.43 -9.63 -5.56
N GLN A 271 -18.39 -8.74 -5.81
CA GLN A 271 -19.14 -8.10 -4.72
C GLN A 271 -19.98 -9.12 -3.94
N SER A 272 -20.70 -10.02 -4.61
CA SER A 272 -21.46 -11.08 -3.94
C SER A 272 -20.55 -12.08 -3.20
N ALA A 273 -19.37 -12.40 -3.77
CA ALA A 273 -18.38 -13.23 -3.12
C ALA A 273 -17.82 -12.58 -1.83
N LEU A 274 -17.52 -11.28 -1.89
CA LEU A 274 -17.09 -10.51 -0.73
C LEU A 274 -18.17 -10.47 0.35
N ALA A 275 -19.43 -10.23 -0.02
CA ALA A 275 -20.56 -10.22 0.92
C ALA A 275 -20.73 -11.59 1.60
N ALA A 276 -20.62 -12.69 0.84
CA ALA A 276 -20.73 -14.05 1.35
C ALA A 276 -19.59 -14.46 2.30
N CYS A 277 -18.38 -13.93 2.07
CA CYS A 277 -17.20 -14.25 2.87
C CYS A 277 -16.93 -13.28 4.03
N SER A 278 -17.55 -12.09 4.01
CA SER A 278 -17.32 -11.08 5.04
C SER A 278 -18.15 -11.33 6.29
N SER A 279 -17.58 -10.99 7.44
CA SER A 279 -18.25 -11.08 8.74
C SER A 279 -17.66 -10.03 9.68
N LYS A 280 -18.17 -9.95 10.93
CA LYS A 280 -17.56 -9.12 11.96
C LYS A 280 -16.08 -9.46 12.20
N ARG A 281 -15.70 -10.73 11.99
CA ARG A 281 -14.31 -11.22 12.15
C ARG A 281 -13.46 -11.04 10.90
N TYR A 282 -14.05 -11.13 9.71
CA TYR A 282 -13.34 -11.10 8.43
C TYR A 282 -13.84 -9.93 7.57
N THR A 283 -13.08 -8.85 7.58
CA THR A 283 -13.42 -7.65 6.80
C THR A 283 -13.30 -7.90 5.29
N ALA A 284 -14.06 -7.17 4.48
CA ALA A 284 -14.00 -7.25 3.03
C ALA A 284 -12.58 -6.99 2.48
N SER A 285 -11.83 -6.08 3.08
CA SER A 285 -10.42 -5.83 2.68
C SER A 285 -9.53 -7.04 2.95
N ARG A 286 -9.72 -7.76 4.06
CA ARG A 286 -9.01 -9.03 4.33
C ARG A 286 -9.32 -10.07 3.28
N ILE A 287 -10.61 -10.26 2.95
CA ILE A 287 -11.04 -11.22 1.92
C ILE A 287 -10.42 -10.85 0.56
N ARG A 288 -10.48 -9.59 0.15
CA ARG A 288 -9.86 -9.13 -1.11
C ARG A 288 -8.37 -9.44 -1.19
N ARG A 289 -7.62 -9.17 -0.12
CA ARG A 289 -6.19 -9.50 -0.09
C ARG A 289 -5.94 -10.99 -0.26
N LEU A 290 -6.69 -11.84 0.45
CA LEU A 290 -6.56 -13.30 0.32
C LEU A 290 -6.88 -13.78 -1.10
N LEU A 291 -7.92 -13.23 -1.73
CA LEU A 291 -8.26 -13.53 -3.12
C LEU A 291 -7.13 -13.14 -4.08
N LEU A 292 -6.50 -11.97 -3.89
CA LEU A 292 -5.34 -11.58 -4.70
C LEU A 292 -4.11 -12.44 -4.42
N GLN A 293 -3.86 -12.83 -3.17
CA GLN A 293 -2.80 -13.79 -2.84
C GLN A 293 -3.01 -15.14 -3.56
N ILE A 294 -4.24 -15.65 -3.60
CA ILE A 294 -4.61 -16.84 -4.34
C ILE A 294 -4.41 -16.66 -5.85
N LEU A 295 -4.78 -15.51 -6.38
CA LEU A 295 -4.65 -15.20 -7.80
C LEU A 295 -3.19 -15.11 -8.25
N LEU A 296 -2.33 -14.52 -7.41
CA LEU A 296 -0.88 -14.44 -7.65
C LEU A 296 -0.19 -15.81 -7.58
N ASP A 297 -0.86 -16.82 -7.03
CA ASP A 297 -0.40 -18.22 -6.95
C ASP A 297 0.97 -18.41 -6.29
N LEU A 298 1.32 -17.55 -5.37
CA LEU A 298 2.59 -17.64 -4.66
C LEU A 298 2.46 -18.56 -3.43
N PRO A 299 3.51 -19.34 -3.07
CA PRO A 299 3.51 -20.13 -1.85
C PRO A 299 3.27 -19.28 -0.60
N LYS A 300 2.58 -19.80 0.41
CA LYS A 300 2.30 -19.08 1.66
C LYS A 300 3.56 -18.49 2.32
N ALA A 301 4.69 -19.17 2.22
CA ALA A 301 5.98 -18.69 2.75
C ALA A 301 6.43 -17.34 2.17
N VAL A 302 6.01 -17.02 0.94
CA VAL A 302 6.29 -15.71 0.30
C VAL A 302 5.61 -14.58 1.07
N TRP A 303 4.38 -14.82 1.54
CA TRP A 303 3.61 -13.86 2.34
C TRP A 303 4.13 -13.71 3.77
N GLN A 304 5.02 -14.60 4.22
CA GLN A 304 5.58 -14.60 5.57
C GLN A 304 6.90 -13.82 5.68
N GLN A 305 7.34 -13.15 4.61
CA GLN A 305 8.52 -12.27 4.64
C GLN A 305 8.38 -11.20 5.73
N GLN A 306 9.45 -10.97 6.47
CA GLN A 306 9.45 -10.08 7.64
C GLN A 306 10.13 -8.74 7.40
N ALA A 307 10.98 -8.64 6.37
CA ALA A 307 11.71 -7.44 6.03
C ALA A 307 11.86 -7.31 4.51
N PRO A 308 11.89 -6.08 3.97
CA PRO A 308 12.21 -5.83 2.57
C PRO A 308 13.67 -6.20 2.29
N ALA A 309 13.95 -6.57 1.05
CA ALA A 309 15.26 -7.05 0.64
C ALA A 309 15.95 -6.13 -0.38
N TYR A 310 15.29 -5.07 -0.83
CA TYR A 310 15.83 -4.11 -1.80
C TYR A 310 15.08 -2.78 -1.74
N LEU A 311 15.69 -1.73 -2.30
CA LEU A 311 15.12 -0.41 -2.53
C LEU A 311 14.90 -0.22 -4.03
N ARG A 312 13.66 -0.30 -4.50
CA ARG A 312 13.35 -0.13 -5.92
C ARG A 312 12.87 1.29 -6.22
N VAL A 313 13.55 1.96 -7.14
CA VAL A 313 13.24 3.32 -7.59
C VAL A 313 12.16 3.27 -8.66
N LEU A 314 11.08 4.04 -8.50
CA LEU A 314 10.01 4.18 -9.49
C LEU A 314 10.08 5.53 -10.23
N ALA A 315 10.31 6.63 -9.51
CA ALA A 315 10.43 7.95 -10.10
C ALA A 315 11.30 8.88 -9.22
N PHE A 316 11.88 9.91 -9.83
CA PHE A 316 12.68 10.91 -9.13
C PHE A 316 12.82 12.21 -9.94
N ASN A 317 13.16 13.32 -9.27
CA ASN A 317 13.58 14.59 -9.85
C ASN A 317 15.08 14.86 -9.59
N ASP A 318 15.57 16.07 -9.82
CA ASP A 318 16.98 16.44 -9.59
C ASP A 318 17.40 16.29 -8.12
N THR A 319 16.54 16.70 -7.17
CA THR A 319 16.78 16.48 -5.74
C THR A 319 16.79 14.99 -5.39
N GLY A 320 15.87 14.23 -5.96
CA GLY A 320 15.84 12.77 -5.81
C GLY A 320 17.10 12.09 -6.36
N ARG A 321 17.70 12.62 -7.41
CA ARG A 321 19.02 12.15 -7.92
C ARG A 321 20.13 12.39 -6.90
N GLN A 322 20.09 13.52 -6.19
CA GLN A 322 21.05 13.80 -5.10
C GLN A 322 20.83 12.87 -3.90
N LEU A 323 19.56 12.59 -3.55
CA LEU A 323 19.21 11.59 -2.53
C LEU A 323 19.74 10.20 -2.91
N LEU A 324 19.54 9.77 -4.16
CA LEU A 324 20.07 8.49 -4.65
C LEU A 324 21.62 8.44 -4.57
N HIS A 325 22.30 9.56 -4.79
CA HIS A 325 23.74 9.64 -4.59
C HIS A 325 24.14 9.45 -3.11
N THR A 326 23.41 10.10 -2.19
CA THR A 326 23.61 9.92 -0.73
C THR A 326 23.31 8.46 -0.32
N MET A 327 22.25 7.86 -0.85
CA MET A 327 21.87 6.48 -0.57
C MET A 327 22.90 5.45 -1.04
N LYS A 328 23.72 5.73 -2.07
CA LYS A 328 24.80 4.81 -2.49
C LYS A 328 25.79 4.48 -1.36
N THR A 329 25.99 5.42 -0.44
CA THR A 329 26.90 5.24 0.70
C THR A 329 26.16 4.76 1.95
N ASN A 330 24.93 5.21 2.16
CA ASN A 330 24.22 5.07 3.44
C ASN A 330 23.17 3.96 3.44
N ALA A 331 22.68 3.54 2.26
CA ALA A 331 21.62 2.56 2.20
C ALA A 331 22.08 1.17 2.68
N GLN A 332 21.22 0.54 3.47
CA GLN A 332 21.46 -0.79 4.04
C GLN A 332 20.99 -1.92 3.12
N LEU A 333 20.26 -1.61 2.07
CA LEU A 333 19.73 -2.55 1.09
C LEU A 333 20.17 -2.18 -0.33
N PRO A 334 20.31 -3.16 -1.24
CA PRO A 334 20.65 -2.89 -2.63
C PRO A 334 19.59 -2.01 -3.30
N ILE A 335 20.07 -1.01 -4.05
CA ILE A 335 19.22 -0.08 -4.80
C ILE A 335 19.02 -0.61 -6.22
N ILE A 336 17.76 -0.80 -6.61
CA ILE A 336 17.37 -1.20 -7.96
C ILE A 336 16.83 0.03 -8.70
N SER A 337 17.57 0.55 -9.67
CA SER A 337 17.08 1.60 -10.57
C SER A 337 16.40 1.01 -11.80
N LYS A 338 17.04 0.02 -12.47
CA LYS A 338 16.48 -0.69 -13.62
C LYS A 338 16.67 -2.18 -13.44
N LEU A 339 15.62 -2.97 -13.73
CA LEU A 339 15.75 -4.42 -13.78
C LEU A 339 16.47 -4.82 -15.07
N GLY A 340 17.72 -5.26 -14.93
CA GLY A 340 18.46 -5.93 -15.99
C GLY A 340 18.15 -7.42 -16.05
N LYS A 341 18.60 -8.10 -17.11
CA LYS A 341 18.42 -9.55 -17.26
C LYS A 341 18.97 -10.35 -16.06
N ASN A 342 20.03 -9.84 -15.43
CA ASN A 342 20.70 -10.49 -14.27
C ASN A 342 20.10 -10.07 -12.92
N ALA A 343 19.13 -9.19 -12.85
CA ALA A 343 18.56 -8.73 -11.58
C ALA A 343 17.92 -9.86 -10.76
N MET A 344 17.46 -10.91 -11.43
CA MET A 344 16.89 -12.11 -10.79
C MET A 344 17.95 -13.09 -10.26
N TYR A 345 19.24 -12.92 -10.60
CA TYR A 345 20.34 -13.78 -10.18
C TYR A 345 21.11 -13.17 -8.99
N ASN A 346 20.40 -12.90 -7.91
CA ASN A 346 21.01 -12.42 -6.66
C ASN A 346 21.14 -13.58 -5.67
N ASP A 347 22.22 -13.67 -4.91
CA ASP A 347 22.44 -14.76 -3.95
C ASP A 347 21.46 -14.71 -2.76
N ASN A 348 20.91 -13.53 -2.45
CA ASN A 348 19.93 -13.37 -1.39
C ASN A 348 18.56 -13.96 -1.81
N ALA A 349 18.13 -15.02 -1.14
CA ALA A 349 16.86 -15.71 -1.42
C ALA A 349 15.63 -14.82 -1.20
N ALA A 350 15.64 -13.95 -0.17
CA ALA A 350 14.54 -13.03 0.10
C ALA A 350 14.41 -11.99 -1.02
N TYR A 351 15.53 -11.48 -1.53
CA TYR A 351 15.58 -10.57 -2.67
C TYR A 351 14.91 -11.22 -3.90
N ARG A 352 15.36 -12.43 -4.30
CA ARG A 352 14.78 -13.14 -5.46
C ARG A 352 13.29 -13.39 -5.30
N THR A 353 12.88 -13.84 -4.11
CA THR A 353 11.48 -14.15 -3.80
C THR A 353 10.60 -12.92 -3.90
N GLN A 354 11.00 -11.81 -3.29
CA GLN A 354 10.22 -10.57 -3.29
C GLN A 354 10.18 -9.95 -4.69
N LEU A 355 11.31 -9.94 -5.40
CA LEU A 355 11.36 -9.39 -6.76
C LEU A 355 10.54 -10.22 -7.75
N SER A 356 10.61 -11.56 -7.67
CA SER A 356 9.78 -12.43 -8.50
C SER A 356 8.28 -12.23 -8.22
N ALA A 357 7.91 -12.10 -6.94
CA ALA A 357 6.53 -11.81 -6.56
C ALA A 357 6.04 -10.47 -7.13
N GLU A 358 6.90 -9.44 -7.12
CA GLU A 358 6.56 -8.12 -7.66
C GLU A 358 6.41 -8.13 -9.18
N VAL A 359 7.30 -8.83 -9.91
CA VAL A 359 7.17 -9.01 -11.36
C VAL A 359 5.87 -9.73 -11.69
N THR A 360 5.55 -10.83 -10.99
CA THR A 360 4.28 -11.55 -11.15
C THR A 360 3.07 -10.64 -10.87
N ALA A 361 3.16 -9.81 -9.83
CA ALA A 361 2.09 -8.86 -9.49
C ALA A 361 1.89 -7.81 -10.60
N THR A 362 2.98 -7.31 -11.18
CA THR A 362 2.90 -6.35 -12.29
C THR A 362 2.34 -7.01 -13.56
N ASP A 363 2.72 -8.24 -13.85
CA ASP A 363 2.21 -8.98 -15.02
C ASP A 363 0.72 -9.29 -14.87
N LEU A 364 0.27 -9.70 -13.69
CA LEU A 364 -1.15 -9.87 -13.40
C LEU A 364 -1.91 -8.54 -13.53
N TRP A 365 -1.36 -7.45 -12.98
CA TRP A 365 -1.96 -6.13 -13.10
C TRP A 365 -2.09 -5.71 -14.58
N SER A 366 -1.06 -5.94 -15.38
CA SER A 366 -1.06 -5.58 -16.82
C SER A 366 -2.13 -6.34 -17.60
N LEU A 367 -2.34 -7.61 -17.28
CA LEU A 367 -3.40 -8.44 -17.88
C LEU A 367 -4.80 -7.85 -17.62
N LEU A 368 -5.00 -7.17 -16.49
CA LEU A 368 -6.28 -6.55 -16.13
C LEU A 368 -6.54 -5.21 -16.83
N GLN A 369 -5.55 -4.62 -17.51
CA GLN A 369 -5.71 -3.30 -18.08
C GLN A 369 -6.69 -3.29 -19.26
N LYS A 370 -7.45 -2.22 -19.38
CA LYS A 370 -8.36 -1.99 -20.51
C LYS A 370 -7.59 -1.60 -21.77
N ASP A 371 -6.48 -0.89 -21.59
CA ASP A 371 -5.59 -0.50 -22.69
C ASP A 371 -4.70 -1.68 -23.09
N ALA A 372 -4.88 -2.15 -24.32
CA ALA A 372 -4.09 -3.25 -24.89
C ALA A 372 -2.58 -2.95 -24.93
N ALA A 373 -2.18 -1.68 -25.04
CA ALA A 373 -0.77 -1.29 -25.02
C ALA A 373 -0.10 -1.56 -23.66
N LEU A 374 -0.87 -1.57 -22.56
CA LEU A 374 -0.41 -1.89 -21.22
C LEU A 374 -0.45 -3.39 -20.92
N ASN A 375 -1.18 -4.18 -21.71
CA ASN A 375 -1.33 -5.62 -21.53
C ASN A 375 -0.13 -6.37 -22.11
N ARG A 376 0.99 -6.28 -21.40
CA ARG A 376 2.27 -6.89 -21.78
C ARG A 376 2.91 -7.51 -20.55
N SER A 377 3.44 -8.72 -20.68
CA SER A 377 4.26 -9.35 -19.64
C SER A 377 5.67 -8.73 -19.58
N GLY A 378 6.30 -8.83 -18.40
CA GLY A 378 7.67 -8.36 -18.19
C GLY A 378 7.81 -6.84 -18.15
N ASN A 379 6.75 -6.09 -17.89
CA ASN A 379 6.78 -4.62 -17.82
C ASN A 379 7.89 -4.09 -16.90
N ASP A 380 8.18 -4.79 -15.82
CA ASP A 380 9.24 -4.43 -14.88
C ASP A 380 10.64 -4.37 -15.51
N PHE A 381 10.88 -5.13 -16.57
CA PHE A 381 12.17 -5.16 -17.29
C PHE A 381 12.28 -4.10 -18.37
N TYR A 382 11.14 -3.59 -18.87
CA TYR A 382 11.11 -2.58 -19.91
C TYR A 382 11.09 -1.16 -19.36
N HIS A 383 10.54 -0.96 -18.17
CA HIS A 383 10.43 0.35 -17.55
C HIS A 383 11.68 0.71 -16.74
N SER A 384 12.22 1.88 -17.02
CA SER A 384 13.19 2.56 -16.17
C SER A 384 12.45 3.46 -15.18
N PRO A 385 13.08 3.88 -14.07
CA PRO A 385 12.52 4.92 -13.22
C PRO A 385 12.19 6.17 -14.04
N VAL A 386 11.07 6.80 -13.72
CA VAL A 386 10.64 8.02 -14.42
C VAL A 386 11.42 9.20 -13.86
N TYR A 387 12.21 9.85 -14.70
CA TYR A 387 12.81 11.13 -14.34
C TYR A 387 11.85 12.26 -14.71
N VAL A 388 11.48 13.05 -13.69
CA VAL A 388 10.59 14.21 -13.83
C VAL A 388 11.41 15.48 -13.71
N ARG A 389 11.52 16.22 -14.80
CA ARG A 389 12.16 17.53 -14.79
C ARG A 389 11.17 18.56 -14.28
N ILE A 390 11.41 19.08 -13.07
CA ILE A 390 10.63 20.18 -12.53
C ILE A 390 11.19 21.48 -13.16
N LYS A 391 10.37 22.20 -13.93
CA LYS A 391 10.73 23.54 -14.37
C LYS A 391 10.66 24.46 -13.16
N ILE A 392 11.79 25.00 -12.77
CA ILE A 392 11.92 26.04 -11.73
C ILE A 392 11.34 27.34 -12.28
#